data_c4d95ddcc86fd80661069782b79f54a5
#
_entry.id   c4d95ddcc86fd80661069782b79f54a5
#
_cell.length_a   1.000
_cell.length_b   1.000
_cell.length_c   1.000
_cell.angle_alpha   90.00
_cell.angle_beta   90.00
_cell.angle_gamma   90.00
#
_symmetry.space_group_name_H-M   'P 1'
#
loop_
_entity.id
_entity.type
_entity.pdbx_description
1 polymer ?
#
loop_
_entity_poly.entity_id
_entity_poly.type
_entity_poly.pdbx_seq_one_letter_code
_entity_poly.pdbx_strand_id
1 'polypeptide(L)'
;MELMQAKMPLRGEVKIPGDKSISHRAVMFGALADGTTRVTNFLQGADCLSTISCFRKLGIDIENTQEEIRIHGKGLHGLTAPTEILDTGNSGTTTRLISGILAGQNFTTTLTGDASVQSRPMGRIIKPLSMMGATVESLKGNQCAPLQIQGHPLTAIHYQSPVASAQVKSCVLLAGLYAD
;
A
#
# COMPACT_ATOMS: atom_id res chain seq x y z
N MET A 1 -4.05 -31.30 -17.34
CA MET A 1 -5.36 -30.93 -16.77
C MET A 1 -6.36 -31.02 -17.92
N GLU A 2 -7.30 -31.97 -17.89
CA GLU A 2 -8.35 -32.03 -18.89
C GLU A 2 -9.50 -31.12 -18.50
N LEU A 3 -9.93 -30.29 -19.44
CA LEU A 3 -11.12 -29.45 -19.27
C LEU A 3 -12.32 -30.22 -19.83
N MET A 4 -13.29 -30.49 -18.98
CA MET A 4 -14.53 -31.10 -19.41
C MET A 4 -15.56 -30.02 -19.75
N GLN A 5 -16.17 -30.15 -20.92
CA GLN A 5 -17.28 -29.27 -21.30
C GLN A 5 -18.55 -29.64 -20.51
N ALA A 6 -19.17 -28.61 -19.89
CA ALA A 6 -20.45 -28.78 -19.23
C ALA A 6 -21.56 -29.12 -20.27
N LYS A 7 -22.31 -30.20 -20.07
CA LYS A 7 -23.41 -30.63 -20.94
C LYS A 7 -24.74 -29.92 -20.65
N MET A 8 -24.82 -29.20 -19.51
CA MET A 8 -25.99 -28.43 -19.07
C MET A 8 -25.57 -27.09 -18.48
N PRO A 9 -26.44 -26.08 -18.43
CA PRO A 9 -26.17 -24.83 -17.75
C PRO A 9 -25.75 -25.07 -16.31
N LEU A 10 -24.66 -24.42 -15.88
CA LEU A 10 -24.22 -24.48 -14.49
C LEU A 10 -25.21 -23.68 -13.62
N ARG A 11 -25.62 -24.26 -12.50
CA ARG A 11 -26.49 -23.65 -11.49
C ARG A 11 -25.89 -23.88 -10.11
N GLY A 12 -25.93 -22.85 -9.27
CA GLY A 12 -25.43 -22.93 -7.89
C GLY A 12 -25.05 -21.57 -7.35
N GLU A 13 -24.69 -21.53 -6.08
CA GLU A 13 -24.13 -20.37 -5.42
C GLU A 13 -22.62 -20.50 -5.32
N VAL A 14 -21.90 -19.42 -5.59
CA VAL A 14 -20.45 -19.35 -5.47
C VAL A 14 -20.10 -18.20 -4.53
N LYS A 15 -19.40 -18.53 -3.44
CA LYS A 15 -18.85 -17.51 -2.55
C LYS A 15 -17.56 -16.96 -3.17
N ILE A 16 -17.61 -15.70 -3.56
CA ILE A 16 -16.45 -14.99 -4.14
C ILE A 16 -15.55 -14.48 -3.01
N PRO A 17 -14.23 -14.72 -3.06
CA PRO A 17 -13.29 -14.13 -2.12
C PRO A 17 -13.23 -12.60 -2.27
N GLY A 18 -12.76 -11.92 -1.25
CA GLY A 18 -12.55 -10.46 -1.27
C GLY A 18 -11.61 -10.03 -2.39
N ASP A 19 -11.83 -8.82 -2.93
CA ASP A 19 -10.95 -8.23 -3.93
C ASP A 19 -9.61 -7.81 -3.30
N LYS A 20 -8.51 -8.12 -3.97
CA LYS A 20 -7.16 -7.82 -3.50
C LYS A 20 -6.92 -6.31 -3.33
N SER A 21 -7.29 -5.53 -4.34
CA SER A 21 -7.03 -4.09 -4.36
C SER A 21 -7.90 -3.34 -3.36
N ILE A 22 -9.15 -3.80 -3.16
CA ILE A 22 -10.04 -3.26 -2.13
C ILE A 22 -9.49 -3.59 -0.74
N SER A 23 -9.01 -4.83 -0.53
CA SER A 23 -8.43 -5.25 0.76
C SER A 23 -7.20 -4.43 1.15
N HIS A 24 -6.26 -4.17 0.22
CA HIS A 24 -5.15 -3.27 0.47
C HIS A 24 -5.60 -1.87 0.91
N ARG A 25 -6.52 -1.26 0.13
CA ARG A 25 -7.01 0.09 0.40
C ARG A 25 -7.84 0.17 1.67
N ALA A 26 -8.59 -0.87 2.00
CA ALA A 26 -9.35 -0.92 3.25
C ALA A 26 -8.44 -0.81 4.48
N VAL A 27 -7.28 -1.49 4.46
CA VAL A 27 -6.27 -1.36 5.53
C VAL A 27 -5.68 0.05 5.54
N MET A 28 -5.31 0.60 4.39
CA MET A 28 -4.69 1.92 4.29
C MET A 28 -5.64 3.02 4.77
N PHE A 29 -6.85 3.06 4.23
CA PHE A 29 -7.83 4.08 4.63
C PHE A 29 -8.32 3.88 6.06
N GLY A 30 -8.48 2.63 6.51
CA GLY A 30 -8.82 2.34 7.90
C GLY A 30 -7.76 2.83 8.87
N ALA A 31 -6.48 2.70 8.50
CA ALA A 31 -5.36 3.19 9.33
C ALA A 31 -5.30 4.72 9.40
N LEU A 32 -5.66 5.40 8.31
CA LEU A 32 -5.66 6.87 8.19
C LEU A 32 -6.98 7.51 8.63
N ALA A 33 -8.03 6.72 8.86
CA ALA A 33 -9.28 7.22 9.42
C ALA A 33 -9.11 7.55 10.91
N ASP A 34 -10.03 8.34 11.42
CA ASP A 34 -10.16 8.54 12.86
C ASP A 34 -11.26 7.60 13.39
N GLY A 35 -10.87 6.66 14.28
CA GLY A 35 -11.76 5.65 14.84
C GLY A 35 -11.58 4.25 14.26
N THR A 36 -12.57 3.37 14.45
CA THR A 36 -12.47 1.94 14.10
C THR A 36 -13.16 1.61 12.80
N THR A 37 -12.39 1.06 11.86
CA THR A 37 -12.89 0.52 10.59
C THR A 37 -13.04 -0.99 10.69
N ARG A 38 -14.22 -1.52 10.32
CA ARG A 38 -14.49 -2.95 10.22
C ARG A 38 -14.54 -3.38 8.76
N VAL A 39 -13.81 -4.44 8.44
CA VAL A 39 -13.71 -4.98 7.08
C VAL A 39 -14.09 -6.46 7.11
N THR A 40 -15.15 -6.82 6.40
CA THR A 40 -15.56 -8.21 6.21
C THR A 40 -15.17 -8.70 4.82
N ASN A 41 -15.12 -10.01 4.63
CA ASN A 41 -14.71 -10.63 3.36
C ASN A 41 -13.35 -10.11 2.85
N PHE A 42 -12.40 -9.93 3.75
CA PHE A 42 -11.04 -9.49 3.43
C PHE A 42 -10.25 -10.62 2.74
N LEU A 43 -9.47 -10.29 1.72
CA LEU A 43 -8.58 -11.27 1.09
C LEU A 43 -7.36 -11.53 1.97
N GLN A 44 -7.30 -12.71 2.60
CA GLN A 44 -6.20 -13.14 3.48
C GLN A 44 -4.96 -13.60 2.68
N GLY A 45 -4.71 -13.00 1.53
CA GLY A 45 -3.53 -13.29 0.71
C GLY A 45 -2.26 -12.61 1.24
N ALA A 46 -1.09 -13.21 0.98
CA ALA A 46 0.20 -12.75 1.48
C ALA A 46 0.46 -11.25 1.23
N ASP A 47 0.10 -10.74 0.05
CA ASP A 47 0.24 -9.33 -0.29
C ASP A 47 -0.56 -8.41 0.64
N CYS A 48 -1.82 -8.77 0.94
CA CYS A 48 -2.70 -8.00 1.82
C CYS A 48 -2.23 -8.09 3.28
N LEU A 49 -1.73 -9.25 3.69
CA LEU A 49 -1.14 -9.45 5.03
C LEU A 49 0.15 -8.64 5.20
N SER A 50 0.96 -8.48 4.15
CA SER A 50 2.13 -7.58 4.18
C SER A 50 1.71 -6.13 4.42
N THR A 51 0.57 -5.69 3.88
CA THR A 51 0.03 -4.34 4.17
C THR A 51 -0.32 -4.21 5.65
N ILE A 52 -1.02 -5.19 6.23
CA ILE A 52 -1.34 -5.21 7.67
C ILE A 52 -0.06 -5.15 8.50
N SER A 53 0.96 -5.97 8.16
CA SER A 53 2.24 -5.99 8.85
C SER A 53 2.93 -4.63 8.85
N CYS A 54 2.97 -3.96 7.69
CA CYS A 54 3.54 -2.62 7.58
C CYS A 54 2.81 -1.59 8.48
N PHE A 55 1.48 -1.57 8.46
CA PHE A 55 0.72 -0.63 9.27
C PHE A 55 0.80 -0.92 10.78
N ARG A 56 0.92 -2.18 11.19
CA ARG A 56 1.22 -2.52 12.59
C ARG A 56 2.57 -1.95 13.03
N LYS A 57 3.61 -2.07 12.20
CA LYS A 57 4.92 -1.46 12.45
C LYS A 57 4.88 0.07 12.48
N LEU A 58 3.93 0.67 11.79
CA LEU A 58 3.66 2.12 11.81
C LEU A 58 2.76 2.54 12.99
N GLY A 59 2.52 1.65 13.95
CA GLY A 59 1.83 1.97 15.20
C GLY A 59 0.30 1.84 15.15
N ILE A 60 -0.26 1.25 14.11
CA ILE A 60 -1.69 1.01 13.99
C ILE A 60 -2.04 -0.35 14.59
N ASP A 61 -2.98 -0.35 15.53
CA ASP A 61 -3.55 -1.59 16.05
C ASP A 61 -4.55 -2.18 15.05
N ILE A 62 -4.31 -3.43 14.64
CA ILE A 62 -5.12 -4.14 13.65
C ILE A 62 -5.38 -5.55 14.16
N GLU A 63 -6.62 -5.82 14.50
CA GLU A 63 -7.10 -7.17 14.79
C GLU A 63 -7.43 -7.86 13.47
N ASN A 64 -6.87 -9.05 13.27
CA ASN A 64 -7.13 -9.85 12.08
C ASN A 64 -7.65 -11.22 12.50
N THR A 65 -8.92 -11.45 12.29
CA THR A 65 -9.56 -12.75 12.35
C THR A 65 -9.84 -13.25 10.93
N GLN A 66 -10.23 -14.52 10.78
CA GLN A 66 -10.61 -15.03 9.47
C GLN A 66 -11.91 -14.41 8.93
N GLU A 67 -12.75 -13.90 9.81
CA GLU A 67 -14.06 -13.36 9.48
C GLU A 67 -14.06 -11.84 9.30
N GLU A 68 -13.22 -11.14 10.08
CA GLU A 68 -13.24 -9.70 10.17
C GLU A 68 -11.83 -9.14 10.43
N ILE A 69 -11.54 -7.99 9.83
CA ILE A 69 -10.40 -7.14 10.19
C ILE A 69 -10.96 -5.91 10.90
N ARG A 70 -10.42 -5.59 12.08
CA ARG A 70 -10.67 -4.31 12.78
C ARG A 70 -9.41 -3.49 12.77
N ILE A 71 -9.53 -2.24 12.36
CA ILE A 71 -8.41 -1.32 12.21
C ILE A 71 -8.71 -0.09 13.07
N HIS A 72 -7.90 0.14 14.09
CA HIS A 72 -8.01 1.30 14.96
C HIS A 72 -7.17 2.44 14.40
N GLY A 73 -7.78 3.18 13.48
CA GLY A 73 -7.14 4.29 12.79
C GLY A 73 -6.85 5.47 13.73
N LYS A 74 -5.82 6.23 13.39
CA LYS A 74 -5.31 7.34 14.21
C LYS A 74 -5.25 8.67 13.45
N GLY A 75 -5.99 8.78 12.35
CA GLY A 75 -5.98 9.96 11.50
C GLY A 75 -4.75 10.03 10.57
N LEU A 76 -4.72 11.03 9.71
CA LEU A 76 -3.68 11.20 8.68
C LEU A 76 -2.27 11.31 9.26
N HIS A 77 -2.11 11.92 10.42
CA HIS A 77 -0.83 12.17 11.08
C HIS A 77 -0.57 11.27 12.30
N GLY A 78 -1.37 10.22 12.49
CA GLY A 78 -1.28 9.32 13.65
C GLY A 78 -0.32 8.15 13.48
N LEU A 79 0.37 8.04 12.34
CA LEU A 79 1.41 7.02 12.13
C LEU A 79 2.67 7.37 12.93
N THR A 80 3.37 6.35 13.40
CA THR A 80 4.63 6.49 14.15
C THR A 80 5.80 5.92 13.36
N ALA A 81 6.99 6.50 13.56
CA ALA A 81 8.21 6.00 12.94
C ALA A 81 8.44 4.53 13.31
N PRO A 82 8.62 3.64 12.35
CA PRO A 82 8.87 2.24 12.64
C PRO A 82 10.30 2.06 13.15
N THR A 83 10.50 1.12 14.06
CA THR A 83 11.84 0.74 14.57
C THR A 83 12.59 -0.21 13.64
N GLU A 84 11.89 -0.75 12.65
CA GLU A 84 12.39 -1.74 11.71
C GLU A 84 12.08 -1.36 10.27
N ILE A 85 12.81 -1.95 9.33
CA ILE A 85 12.51 -1.87 7.90
C ILE A 85 11.10 -2.43 7.63
N LEU A 86 10.31 -1.73 6.85
CA LEU A 86 9.01 -2.21 6.40
C LEU A 86 9.20 -3.18 5.25
N ASP A 87 8.95 -4.46 5.51
CA ASP A 87 8.98 -5.51 4.49
C ASP A 87 7.58 -5.66 3.85
N THR A 88 7.50 -5.40 2.57
CA THR A 88 6.28 -5.52 1.79
C THR A 88 6.12 -6.89 1.12
N GLY A 89 7.03 -7.84 1.40
CA GLY A 89 7.03 -9.17 0.80
C GLY A 89 7.10 -9.10 -0.73
N ASN A 90 6.20 -9.79 -1.43
CA ASN A 90 6.08 -9.74 -2.90
C ASN A 90 5.11 -8.63 -3.38
N SER A 91 4.61 -7.78 -2.50
CA SER A 91 3.55 -6.84 -2.81
C SER A 91 4.06 -5.52 -3.40
N GLY A 92 4.15 -5.42 -4.71
CA GLY A 92 4.39 -4.15 -5.40
C GLY A 92 3.27 -3.14 -5.20
N THR A 93 2.05 -3.58 -4.87
CA THR A 93 0.93 -2.70 -4.50
C THR A 93 1.20 -2.04 -3.16
N THR A 94 1.52 -2.83 -2.12
CA THR A 94 1.87 -2.30 -0.80
C THR A 94 3.02 -1.31 -0.92
N THR A 95 4.12 -1.70 -1.59
CA THR A 95 5.30 -0.84 -1.75
C THR A 95 4.95 0.52 -2.33
N ARG A 96 4.20 0.54 -3.46
CA ARG A 96 3.92 1.81 -4.15
C ARG A 96 2.88 2.67 -3.44
N LEU A 97 1.83 2.08 -2.91
CA LEU A 97 0.76 2.85 -2.30
C LEU A 97 1.18 3.44 -0.95
N ILE A 98 1.86 2.63 -0.11
CA ILE A 98 2.33 3.11 1.19
C ILE A 98 3.40 4.20 1.04
N SER A 99 4.21 4.18 -0.04
CA SER A 99 5.17 5.25 -0.32
C SER A 99 4.51 6.62 -0.41
N GLY A 100 3.30 6.70 -0.99
CA GLY A 100 2.54 7.96 -1.03
C GLY A 100 2.12 8.45 0.35
N ILE A 101 1.72 7.53 1.23
CA ILE A 101 1.35 7.86 2.62
C ILE A 101 2.59 8.31 3.42
N LEU A 102 3.69 7.57 3.29
CA LEU A 102 4.93 7.86 4.01
C LEU A 102 5.59 9.17 3.58
N ALA A 103 5.40 9.56 2.32
CA ALA A 103 5.91 10.83 1.80
C ALA A 103 5.39 12.06 2.57
N GLY A 104 4.18 11.99 3.12
CA GLY A 104 3.56 13.06 3.92
C GLY A 104 3.77 12.95 5.43
N GLN A 105 4.57 11.99 5.91
CA GLN A 105 4.84 11.84 7.34
C GLN A 105 6.05 12.68 7.76
N ASN A 106 6.26 12.85 9.07
CA ASN A 106 7.35 13.66 9.64
C ASN A 106 8.56 12.81 10.09
N PHE A 107 8.73 11.62 9.50
CA PHE A 107 9.83 10.71 9.85
C PHE A 107 10.42 10.04 8.60
N THR A 108 11.57 9.40 8.78
CA THR A 108 12.24 8.62 7.74
C THR A 108 11.92 7.15 7.90
N THR A 109 11.66 6.46 6.78
CA THR A 109 11.32 5.04 6.75
C THR A 109 12.02 4.35 5.61
N THR A 110 12.42 3.10 5.81
CA THR A 110 12.94 2.23 4.75
C THR A 110 11.91 1.16 4.40
N LEU A 111 11.62 1.04 3.10
CA LEU A 111 10.77 -0.01 2.52
C LEU A 111 11.63 -1.02 1.77
N THR A 112 11.36 -2.29 1.96
CA THR A 112 11.94 -3.39 1.17
C THR A 112 10.87 -4.40 0.81
N GLY A 113 11.27 -5.45 0.11
CA GLY A 113 10.47 -6.62 -0.20
C GLY A 113 11.38 -7.75 -0.66
N ASP A 114 10.79 -8.80 -1.20
CA ASP A 114 11.53 -9.93 -1.74
C ASP A 114 12.33 -9.58 -3.01
N ALA A 115 13.05 -10.55 -3.55
CA ALA A 115 13.85 -10.37 -4.77
C ALA A 115 13.02 -9.86 -5.96
N SER A 116 11.76 -10.26 -6.05
CA SER A 116 10.85 -9.80 -7.10
C SER A 116 10.51 -8.31 -6.93
N VAL A 117 10.17 -7.84 -5.74
CA VAL A 117 9.93 -6.41 -5.46
C VAL A 117 11.21 -5.61 -5.67
N GLN A 118 12.35 -6.12 -5.23
CA GLN A 118 13.66 -5.46 -5.39
C GLN A 118 14.15 -5.38 -6.84
N SER A 119 13.54 -6.11 -7.77
CA SER A 119 13.83 -5.99 -9.21
C SER A 119 12.87 -5.07 -9.98
N ARG A 120 11.78 -4.63 -9.35
CA ARG A 120 10.76 -3.79 -9.99
C ARG A 120 11.15 -2.31 -9.96
N PRO A 121 11.12 -1.59 -11.10
CA PRO A 121 11.40 -0.16 -11.13
C PRO A 121 10.37 0.63 -10.32
N MET A 122 10.86 1.52 -9.46
CA MET A 122 10.07 2.43 -8.60
C MET A 122 10.17 3.89 -9.06
N GLY A 123 10.94 4.19 -10.09
CA GLY A 123 11.09 5.54 -10.63
C GLY A 123 9.77 6.23 -10.97
N ARG A 124 8.73 5.43 -11.32
CA ARG A 124 7.39 5.95 -11.62
C ARG A 124 6.67 6.58 -10.43
N ILE A 125 7.02 6.20 -9.20
CA ILE A 125 6.50 6.82 -7.97
C ILE A 125 7.52 7.78 -7.36
N ILE A 126 8.81 7.50 -7.48
CA ILE A 126 9.88 8.39 -6.98
C ILE A 126 9.71 9.79 -7.58
N LYS A 127 9.60 9.86 -8.92
CA LYS A 127 9.50 11.14 -9.63
C LYS A 127 8.36 12.04 -9.14
N PRO A 128 7.08 11.61 -9.15
CA PRO A 128 6.00 12.49 -8.67
C PRO A 128 6.09 12.81 -7.18
N LEU A 129 6.51 11.88 -6.32
CA LEU A 129 6.68 12.16 -4.90
C LEU A 129 7.77 13.22 -4.65
N SER A 130 8.90 13.16 -5.38
CA SER A 130 9.93 14.19 -5.32
C SER A 130 9.43 15.54 -5.83
N MET A 131 8.59 15.57 -6.85
CA MET A 131 7.95 16.80 -7.33
C MET A 131 7.01 17.42 -6.28
N MET A 132 6.41 16.60 -5.41
CA MET A 132 5.59 17.05 -4.28
C MET A 132 6.41 17.48 -3.06
N GLY A 133 7.74 17.31 -3.07
CA GLY A 133 8.65 17.73 -2.01
C GLY A 133 9.19 16.61 -1.12
N ALA A 134 8.76 15.36 -1.31
CA ALA A 134 9.30 14.22 -0.56
C ALA A 134 10.70 13.83 -1.06
N THR A 135 11.56 13.37 -0.16
CA THR A 135 12.84 12.73 -0.52
C THR A 135 12.65 11.23 -0.58
N VAL A 136 12.78 10.64 -1.77
CA VAL A 136 12.64 9.19 -1.99
C VAL A 136 13.86 8.68 -2.73
N GLU A 137 14.64 7.84 -2.06
CA GLU A 137 15.91 7.34 -2.57
C GLU A 137 15.93 5.82 -2.69
N SER A 138 16.45 5.30 -3.80
CA SER A 138 16.80 3.90 -3.94
C SER A 138 18.16 3.66 -3.32
N LEU A 139 18.24 2.87 -2.24
CA LEU A 139 19.50 2.60 -1.54
C LEU A 139 20.52 1.84 -2.38
N LYS A 140 20.08 1.21 -3.46
CA LYS A 140 20.95 0.54 -4.45
C LYS A 140 21.28 1.42 -5.66
N GLY A 141 20.76 2.64 -5.73
CA GLY A 141 21.01 3.59 -6.85
C GLY A 141 20.39 3.16 -8.18
N ASN A 142 19.57 2.11 -8.23
CA ASN A 142 19.02 1.52 -9.46
C ASN A 142 17.51 1.79 -9.64
N GLN A 143 16.95 2.71 -8.87
CA GLN A 143 15.53 3.04 -8.84
C GLN A 143 14.62 1.87 -8.41
N CYS A 144 15.15 0.86 -7.75
CA CYS A 144 14.40 -0.26 -7.18
C CYS A 144 14.46 -0.22 -5.66
N ALA A 145 13.68 -1.07 -4.98
CA ALA A 145 13.78 -1.25 -3.54
C ALA A 145 15.13 -1.89 -3.15
N PRO A 146 15.66 -1.64 -1.93
CA PRO A 146 15.06 -0.87 -0.84
C PRO A 146 14.98 0.63 -1.13
N LEU A 147 13.83 1.23 -0.71
CA LEU A 147 13.62 2.68 -0.81
C LEU A 147 13.71 3.31 0.57
N GLN A 148 14.48 4.38 0.70
CA GLN A 148 14.39 5.25 1.85
C GLN A 148 13.47 6.41 1.51
N ILE A 149 12.48 6.67 2.37
CA ILE A 149 11.51 7.73 2.21
C ILE A 149 11.63 8.64 3.43
N GLN A 150 12.04 9.87 3.21
CA GLN A 150 11.97 10.94 4.17
C GLN A 150 10.75 11.78 3.85
N GLY A 151 9.79 11.78 4.75
CA GLY A 151 8.57 12.55 4.61
C GLY A 151 8.80 14.01 4.90
N HIS A 152 8.05 14.87 4.19
CA HIS A 152 8.08 16.31 4.30
C HIS A 152 6.66 16.87 4.17
N PRO A 153 6.41 18.13 4.56
CA PRO A 153 5.23 18.85 4.09
C PRO A 153 5.20 18.80 2.55
N LEU A 154 4.09 18.32 2.00
CA LEU A 154 3.95 18.13 0.57
C LEU A 154 3.25 19.33 -0.06
N THR A 155 3.61 19.63 -1.31
CA THR A 155 2.95 20.61 -2.15
C THR A 155 2.12 19.92 -3.23
N ALA A 156 0.92 20.42 -3.48
CA ALA A 156 0.07 19.92 -4.55
C ALA A 156 0.71 20.12 -5.93
N ILE A 157 0.55 19.15 -6.80
CA ILE A 157 1.10 19.22 -8.17
C ILE A 157 0.04 18.87 -9.21
N HIS A 158 0.18 19.43 -10.40
CA HIS A 158 -0.48 18.90 -11.58
C HIS A 158 0.43 17.84 -12.22
N TYR A 159 0.04 16.56 -12.16
CA TYR A 159 0.86 15.46 -12.66
C TYR A 159 0.17 14.70 -13.79
N GLN A 160 0.75 14.78 -14.98
CA GLN A 160 0.38 13.96 -16.11
C GLN A 160 1.22 12.70 -16.13
N SER A 161 0.59 11.56 -15.79
CA SER A 161 1.30 10.28 -15.74
C SER A 161 1.67 9.81 -17.16
N PRO A 162 2.95 9.52 -17.42
CA PRO A 162 3.40 9.06 -18.75
C PRO A 162 2.91 7.63 -19.07
N VAL A 163 2.35 6.93 -18.10
CA VAL A 163 1.85 5.55 -18.25
C VAL A 163 0.53 5.38 -17.53
N ALA A 164 -0.36 4.58 -18.10
CA ALA A 164 -1.60 4.16 -17.44
C ALA A 164 -1.29 3.16 -16.32
N SER A 165 -1.16 3.63 -15.08
CA SER A 165 -0.88 2.78 -13.92
C SER A 165 -1.76 3.15 -12.73
N ALA A 166 -2.65 2.24 -12.32
CA ALA A 166 -3.48 2.41 -11.15
C ALA A 166 -2.66 2.58 -9.85
N GLN A 167 -1.50 1.92 -9.77
CA GLN A 167 -0.64 2.01 -8.58
C GLN A 167 0.06 3.37 -8.48
N VAL A 168 0.53 3.93 -9.60
CA VAL A 168 1.13 5.28 -9.62
C VAL A 168 0.06 6.32 -9.28
N LYS A 169 -1.12 6.23 -9.90
CA LYS A 169 -2.26 7.09 -9.60
C LYS A 169 -2.62 7.05 -8.11
N SER A 170 -2.78 5.86 -7.54
CA SER A 170 -3.12 5.71 -6.12
C SER A 170 -2.02 6.25 -5.20
N CYS A 171 -0.74 6.03 -5.53
CA CYS A 171 0.39 6.58 -4.77
C CYS A 171 0.32 8.11 -4.71
N VAL A 172 0.17 8.78 -5.86
CA VAL A 172 0.10 10.25 -5.93
C VAL A 172 -1.14 10.80 -5.22
N LEU A 173 -2.30 10.14 -5.37
CA LEU A 173 -3.52 10.55 -4.68
C LEU A 173 -3.42 10.40 -3.15
N LEU A 174 -2.77 9.33 -2.67
CA LEU A 174 -2.53 9.13 -1.23
C LEU A 174 -1.55 10.17 -0.68
N ALA A 175 -0.51 10.54 -1.44
CA ALA A 175 0.37 11.64 -1.08
C ALA A 175 -0.38 12.99 -1.09
N GLY A 176 -1.31 13.17 -2.03
CA GLY A 176 -2.16 14.36 -2.12
C GLY A 176 -3.06 14.60 -0.90
N LEU A 177 -3.29 13.59 -0.03
CA LEU A 177 -4.01 13.78 1.23
C LEU A 177 -3.22 14.64 2.25
N TYR A 178 -1.93 14.84 2.01
CA TYR A 178 -0.99 15.57 2.87
C TYR A 178 -0.46 16.86 2.21
N ALA A 179 -0.94 17.18 1.01
CA ALA A 179 -0.45 18.32 0.25
C ALA A 179 -1.39 19.54 0.43
N ASP A 180 -0.76 20.69 0.58
CA ASP A 180 -1.40 22.03 0.55
C ASP A 180 -1.43 22.61 -0.86
#